data_8c1478cc61220804ff6e1259b192d528
#
_entry.id   8c1478cc61220804ff6e1259b192d528
#
_cell.length_a   1.000
_cell.length_b   1.000
_cell.length_c   1.000
_cell.angle_alpha   90.00
_cell.angle_beta   90.00
_cell.angle_gamma   90.00
#
_symmetry.space_group_name_H-M   'P 1'
#
loop_
_entity.id
_entity.type
_entity.pdbx_description
1 polymer ?
#
loop_
_entity_poly.entity_id
_entity_poly.type
_entity_poly.pdbx_seq_one_letter_code
_entity_poly.pdbx_strand_id
1 'polypeptide(L)'
;ARARSPEHRSGLVVLPTGTGKTEILIADLIEQYKKNNSLKVLILVPTKQLKIDTIKKVNHRFENELHVKVFIGEEKNSQILIQTYSWMSRYYQNFNSLDFDYIAVDEAHHAVAPTLQKVIQYFNPQMLLGLTATDKRLDEKSLAEIFGKYESNLTLVEAIKQDILAPIKAFRVKSNIDLSEVRFNGKDYYSTDLQKTVIAPSRDQLIVDVLKKYFVDKTMPFKSGLIFCVSVVHAKKVAKLLQDNEISCKAVSGN
;
A
#
# COMPACT_ATOMS: atom_id res chain seq x y z
N ALA A 1 -24.77 13.42 -0.44
CA ALA A 1 -24.43 12.50 0.65
C ALA A 1 -25.70 11.82 1.11
N ARG A 2 -25.84 10.51 0.93
CA ARG A 2 -26.91 9.73 1.58
C ARG A 2 -26.62 9.75 3.06
N ALA A 3 -27.58 10.24 3.86
CA ALA A 3 -27.53 10.09 5.30
C ALA A 3 -27.47 8.57 5.59
N ARG A 4 -26.33 8.10 6.10
CA ARG A 4 -26.21 6.70 6.54
C ARG A 4 -27.11 6.52 7.75
N SER A 5 -27.92 5.45 7.75
CA SER A 5 -28.73 5.13 8.89
C SER A 5 -27.84 4.86 10.13
N PRO A 6 -28.35 4.99 11.36
CA PRO A 6 -27.59 4.70 12.59
C PRO A 6 -27.00 3.27 12.65
N GLU A 7 -27.51 2.37 11.81
CA GLU A 7 -27.06 0.97 11.69
C GLU A 7 -25.79 0.81 10.85
N HIS A 8 -25.41 1.84 10.05
CA HIS A 8 -24.22 1.77 9.22
C HIS A 8 -22.99 2.36 9.94
N ARG A 9 -22.03 1.50 10.22
CA ARG A 9 -20.75 1.87 10.81
C ARG A 9 -19.71 2.14 9.72
N SER A 10 -18.89 3.14 9.92
CA SER A 10 -17.73 3.38 9.08
C SER A 10 -16.56 3.84 9.93
N GLY A 11 -15.35 3.40 9.58
CA GLY A 11 -14.13 3.71 10.32
C GLY A 11 -12.91 3.80 9.43
N LEU A 12 -11.90 4.52 9.90
CA LEU A 12 -10.61 4.66 9.25
C LEU A 12 -9.50 4.23 10.20
N VAL A 13 -8.68 3.29 9.77
CA VAL A 13 -7.48 2.82 10.48
C VAL A 13 -6.26 3.39 9.79
N VAL A 14 -5.50 4.22 10.50
CA VAL A 14 -4.29 4.86 10.01
C VAL A 14 -3.08 4.31 10.74
N LEU A 15 -2.31 3.47 10.06
CA LEU A 15 -1.15 2.78 10.62
C LEU A 15 0.00 2.78 9.62
N PRO A 16 1.26 3.00 10.04
CA PRO A 16 2.42 2.95 9.15
C PRO A 16 2.54 1.62 8.41
N THR A 17 3.22 1.63 7.28
CA THR A 17 3.54 0.39 6.56
C THR A 17 4.40 -0.52 7.44
N GLY A 18 4.08 -1.82 7.44
CA GLY A 18 4.78 -2.82 8.26
C GLY A 18 4.19 -3.04 9.65
N THR A 19 3.17 -2.29 10.09
CA THR A 19 2.54 -2.47 11.41
C THR A 19 1.40 -3.49 11.44
N GLY A 20 1.14 -4.19 10.32
CA GLY A 20 0.15 -5.26 10.29
C GLY A 20 -1.28 -4.84 9.94
N LYS A 21 -1.50 -3.77 9.16
CA LYS A 21 -2.85 -3.34 8.73
C LYS A 21 -3.73 -4.50 8.23
N THR A 22 -3.19 -5.34 7.35
CA THR A 22 -3.91 -6.50 6.80
C THR A 22 -4.27 -7.51 7.88
N GLU A 23 -3.41 -7.71 8.88
CA GLU A 23 -3.69 -8.62 10.01
C GLU A 23 -4.82 -8.10 10.88
N ILE A 24 -4.88 -6.78 11.11
CA ILE A 24 -6.00 -6.14 11.84
C ILE A 24 -7.31 -6.34 11.08
N LEU A 25 -7.30 -6.11 9.76
CA LEU A 25 -8.47 -6.38 8.94
C LEU A 25 -8.94 -7.83 9.06
N ILE A 26 -8.02 -8.79 8.95
CA ILE A 26 -8.36 -10.22 9.01
C ILE A 26 -8.91 -10.59 10.41
N ALA A 27 -8.31 -10.07 11.47
CA ALA A 27 -8.79 -10.30 12.83
C ALA A 27 -10.21 -9.76 13.03
N ASP A 28 -10.50 -8.55 12.56
CA ASP A 28 -11.86 -7.99 12.61
C ASP A 28 -12.85 -8.82 11.79
N LEU A 29 -12.47 -9.24 10.57
CA LEU A 29 -13.31 -10.10 9.75
C LEU A 29 -13.63 -11.43 10.42
N ILE A 30 -12.67 -12.06 11.09
CA ILE A 30 -12.87 -13.31 11.84
C ILE A 30 -13.87 -13.08 12.98
N GLU A 31 -13.75 -11.99 13.72
CA GLU A 31 -14.68 -11.66 14.80
C GLU A 31 -16.10 -11.34 14.27
N GLN A 32 -16.21 -10.66 13.13
CA GLN A 32 -17.52 -10.42 12.50
C GLN A 32 -18.11 -11.73 11.96
N TYR A 33 -17.30 -12.60 11.37
CA TYR A 33 -17.72 -13.91 10.88
C TYR A 33 -18.22 -14.83 12.00
N LYS A 34 -17.57 -14.83 13.17
CA LYS A 34 -18.02 -15.57 14.35
C LYS A 34 -19.43 -15.14 14.79
N LYS A 35 -19.79 -13.87 14.61
CA LYS A 35 -21.12 -13.33 14.94
C LYS A 35 -22.15 -13.63 13.84
N ASN A 36 -21.72 -13.64 12.58
CA ASN A 36 -22.56 -13.90 11.43
C ASN A 36 -21.76 -14.70 10.37
N ASN A 37 -21.96 -16.00 10.33
CA ASN A 37 -21.25 -16.90 9.41
C ASN A 37 -21.71 -16.78 7.93
N SER A 38 -22.78 -16.05 7.67
CA SER A 38 -23.26 -15.70 6.31
C SER A 38 -22.78 -14.33 5.82
N LEU A 39 -21.90 -13.66 6.59
CA LEU A 39 -21.36 -12.33 6.28
C LEU A 39 -20.77 -12.29 4.87
N LYS A 40 -21.25 -11.38 4.04
CA LYS A 40 -20.73 -11.12 2.70
C LYS A 40 -19.75 -9.94 2.71
N VAL A 41 -18.52 -10.19 2.29
CA VAL A 41 -17.42 -9.24 2.41
C VAL A 41 -16.85 -8.88 1.05
N LEU A 42 -16.57 -7.59 0.84
CA LEU A 42 -15.76 -7.09 -0.27
C LEU A 42 -14.47 -6.46 0.28
N ILE A 43 -13.32 -6.94 -0.19
CA ILE A 43 -12.01 -6.31 0.09
C ILE A 43 -11.49 -5.70 -1.20
N LEU A 44 -11.26 -4.40 -1.18
CA LEU A 44 -10.71 -3.64 -2.30
C LEU A 44 -9.23 -3.36 -2.07
N VAL A 45 -8.41 -3.71 -3.06
CA VAL A 45 -6.95 -3.55 -3.02
C VAL A 45 -6.43 -2.82 -4.26
N PRO A 46 -5.29 -2.10 -4.19
CA PRO A 46 -4.80 -1.31 -5.33
C PRO A 46 -4.23 -2.14 -6.48
N THR A 47 -3.62 -3.30 -6.21
CA THR A 47 -2.86 -4.04 -7.23
C THR A 47 -3.25 -5.53 -7.29
N LYS A 48 -2.98 -6.16 -8.46
CA LYS A 48 -3.17 -7.61 -8.64
C LYS A 48 -2.32 -8.43 -7.68
N GLN A 49 -1.08 -8.00 -7.41
CA GLN A 49 -0.20 -8.72 -6.50
C GLN A 49 -0.76 -8.69 -5.07
N LEU A 50 -1.18 -7.52 -4.58
CA LEU A 50 -1.83 -7.40 -3.27
C LEU A 50 -3.11 -8.22 -3.17
N LYS A 51 -3.89 -8.32 -4.26
CA LYS A 51 -5.05 -9.22 -4.30
C LYS A 51 -4.66 -10.67 -4.01
N ILE A 52 -3.66 -11.19 -4.74
CA ILE A 52 -3.18 -12.57 -4.56
C ILE A 52 -2.68 -12.79 -3.13
N ASP A 53 -1.87 -11.87 -2.62
CA ASP A 53 -1.29 -11.97 -1.28
C ASP A 53 -2.37 -11.87 -0.19
N THR A 54 -3.36 -11.01 -0.38
CA THR A 54 -4.50 -10.87 0.56
C THR A 54 -5.36 -12.14 0.56
N ILE A 55 -5.69 -12.71 -0.60
CA ILE A 55 -6.42 -13.98 -0.69
C ILE A 55 -5.70 -15.09 0.09
N LYS A 56 -4.38 -15.24 -0.10
CA LYS A 56 -3.57 -16.25 0.61
C LYS A 56 -3.61 -16.05 2.12
N LYS A 57 -3.43 -14.81 2.60
CA LYS A 57 -3.44 -14.49 4.02
C LYS A 57 -4.79 -14.72 4.67
N VAL A 58 -5.87 -14.27 4.02
CA VAL A 58 -7.23 -14.45 4.54
C VAL A 58 -7.57 -15.94 4.61
N ASN A 59 -7.32 -16.72 3.55
CA ASN A 59 -7.55 -18.17 3.55
C ASN A 59 -6.78 -18.85 4.70
N HIS A 60 -5.47 -18.61 4.80
CA HIS A 60 -4.63 -19.21 5.83
C HIS A 60 -5.12 -18.93 7.25
N ARG A 61 -5.52 -17.68 7.54
CA ARG A 61 -6.01 -17.29 8.86
C ARG A 61 -7.38 -17.89 9.18
N PHE A 62 -8.31 -17.87 8.21
CA PHE A 62 -9.64 -18.45 8.38
C PHE A 62 -9.58 -19.97 8.60
N GLU A 63 -8.76 -20.68 7.83
CA GLU A 63 -8.54 -22.12 8.01
C GLU A 63 -7.99 -22.45 9.40
N ASN A 64 -7.00 -21.70 9.86
CA ASN A 64 -6.32 -21.97 11.13
C ASN A 64 -7.15 -21.57 12.36
N GLU A 65 -7.94 -20.50 12.30
CA GLU A 65 -8.64 -19.98 13.47
C GLU A 65 -10.10 -20.44 13.59
N LEU A 66 -10.76 -20.67 12.46
CA LEU A 66 -12.18 -21.04 12.45
C LEU A 66 -12.42 -22.51 12.13
N HIS A 67 -11.42 -23.20 11.57
CA HIS A 67 -11.53 -24.58 11.08
C HIS A 67 -12.72 -24.79 10.09
N VAL A 68 -13.12 -23.72 9.41
CA VAL A 68 -14.21 -23.74 8.41
C VAL A 68 -13.66 -23.35 7.05
N LYS A 69 -14.21 -23.97 6.00
CA LYS A 69 -13.92 -23.56 4.64
C LYS A 69 -14.90 -22.44 4.27
N VAL A 70 -14.37 -21.24 4.13
CA VAL A 70 -15.10 -20.09 3.59
C VAL A 70 -14.69 -19.92 2.14
N PHE A 71 -15.64 -19.62 1.27
CA PHE A 71 -15.32 -19.39 -0.14
C PHE A 71 -14.74 -17.98 -0.29
N ILE A 72 -13.42 -17.93 -0.30
CA ILE A 72 -12.62 -16.68 -0.38
C ILE A 72 -11.93 -16.65 -1.73
N GLY A 73 -12.13 -15.60 -2.49
CA GLY A 73 -11.52 -15.52 -3.81
C GLY A 73 -11.86 -14.25 -4.59
N GLU A 74 -11.74 -14.36 -5.90
CA GLU A 74 -11.96 -13.27 -6.85
C GLU A 74 -13.24 -13.43 -7.69
N GLU A 75 -14.00 -14.52 -7.47
CA GLU A 75 -15.23 -14.80 -8.19
C GLU A 75 -16.43 -14.13 -7.52
N LYS A 76 -17.43 -13.76 -8.32
CA LYS A 76 -18.61 -13.03 -7.86
C LYS A 76 -19.37 -13.74 -6.73
N ASN A 77 -19.39 -15.05 -6.74
CA ASN A 77 -20.07 -15.90 -5.74
C ASN A 77 -19.24 -16.14 -4.48
N SER A 78 -18.02 -15.62 -4.39
CA SER A 78 -17.20 -15.71 -3.18
C SER A 78 -17.92 -15.05 -2.01
N GLN A 79 -17.86 -15.67 -0.84
CA GLN A 79 -18.38 -15.08 0.39
C GLN A 79 -17.49 -13.91 0.84
N ILE A 80 -16.17 -14.05 0.69
CA ILE A 80 -15.22 -12.94 0.81
C ILE A 80 -14.63 -12.70 -0.58
N LEU A 81 -15.12 -11.68 -1.24
CA LEU A 81 -14.66 -11.25 -2.56
C LEU A 81 -13.49 -10.27 -2.39
N ILE A 82 -12.36 -10.58 -3.01
CA ILE A 82 -11.18 -9.72 -3.00
C ILE A 82 -10.89 -9.27 -4.42
N GLN A 83 -11.00 -7.96 -4.68
CA GLN A 83 -10.82 -7.42 -6.02
C GLN A 83 -10.00 -6.13 -6.05
N THR A 84 -9.41 -5.84 -7.22
CA THR A 84 -8.69 -4.59 -7.42
C THR A 84 -9.65 -3.43 -7.65
N TYR A 85 -9.22 -2.22 -7.30
CA TYR A 85 -9.97 -0.97 -7.59
C TYR A 85 -10.37 -0.86 -9.06
N SER A 86 -9.42 -1.12 -9.97
CA SER A 86 -9.65 -1.01 -11.41
C SER A 86 -10.66 -2.03 -11.93
N TRP A 87 -10.69 -3.25 -11.37
CA TRP A 87 -11.69 -4.24 -11.72
C TRP A 87 -13.07 -3.83 -11.20
N MET A 88 -13.15 -3.50 -9.92
CA MET A 88 -14.41 -3.13 -9.31
C MET A 88 -15.01 -1.86 -9.93
N SER A 89 -14.19 -0.87 -10.28
CA SER A 89 -14.66 0.34 -10.97
C SER A 89 -15.33 0.07 -12.34
N ARG A 90 -14.99 -1.06 -12.98
CA ARG A 90 -15.63 -1.47 -14.25
C ARG A 90 -16.88 -2.32 -14.06
N TYR A 91 -16.93 -3.11 -12.98
CA TYR A 91 -17.90 -4.18 -12.84
C TYR A 91 -18.83 -4.05 -11.62
N TYR A 92 -18.74 -2.97 -10.84
CA TYR A 92 -19.57 -2.80 -9.63
C TYR A 92 -21.07 -2.85 -9.91
N GLN A 93 -21.52 -2.43 -11.10
CA GLN A 93 -22.92 -2.45 -11.49
C GLN A 93 -23.47 -3.87 -11.75
N ASN A 94 -22.60 -4.88 -11.84
CA ASN A 94 -23.00 -6.29 -11.93
C ASN A 94 -23.42 -6.87 -10.56
N PHE A 95 -23.32 -6.09 -9.50
CA PHE A 95 -23.71 -6.42 -8.14
C PHE A 95 -24.89 -5.56 -7.71
N ASN A 96 -25.68 -6.05 -6.75
CA ASN A 96 -26.67 -5.20 -6.11
C ASN A 96 -25.99 -4.33 -5.03
N SER A 97 -26.56 -3.18 -4.75
CA SER A 97 -26.01 -2.27 -3.74
C SER A 97 -25.97 -2.84 -2.31
N LEU A 98 -26.73 -3.90 -2.06
CA LEU A 98 -26.82 -4.62 -0.78
C LEU A 98 -26.08 -5.96 -0.77
N ASP A 99 -25.33 -6.30 -1.82
CA ASP A 99 -24.64 -7.59 -1.92
C ASP A 99 -23.52 -7.80 -0.88
N PHE A 100 -23.05 -6.74 -0.25
CA PHE A 100 -21.98 -6.81 0.74
C PHE A 100 -22.37 -6.16 2.07
N ASP A 101 -22.24 -6.93 3.14
CA ASP A 101 -22.45 -6.46 4.51
C ASP A 101 -21.26 -5.67 5.03
N TYR A 102 -20.06 -6.05 4.60
CA TYR A 102 -18.80 -5.47 5.03
C TYR A 102 -17.92 -5.11 3.80
N ILE A 103 -17.45 -3.89 3.74
CA ILE A 103 -16.50 -3.44 2.70
C ILE A 103 -15.24 -2.92 3.37
N ALA A 104 -14.09 -3.52 3.03
CA ALA A 104 -12.78 -3.02 3.40
C ALA A 104 -12.07 -2.40 2.19
N VAL A 105 -11.43 -1.27 2.40
CA VAL A 105 -10.64 -0.56 1.38
C VAL A 105 -9.20 -0.44 1.89
N ASP A 106 -8.30 -1.29 1.36
CA ASP A 106 -6.88 -1.21 1.67
C ASP A 106 -6.23 -0.07 0.87
N GLU A 107 -5.23 0.61 1.44
CA GLU A 107 -4.67 1.86 0.91
C GLU A 107 -5.75 2.91 0.62
N ALA A 108 -6.61 3.13 1.61
CA ALA A 108 -7.82 3.96 1.52
C ALA A 108 -7.57 5.41 1.06
N HIS A 109 -6.32 5.89 1.10
CA HIS A 109 -5.94 7.18 0.54
C HIS A 109 -6.20 7.29 -0.98
N HIS A 110 -6.41 6.17 -1.67
CA HIS A 110 -6.86 6.16 -3.06
C HIS A 110 -8.38 6.34 -3.22
N ALA A 111 -9.16 6.22 -2.14
CA ALA A 111 -10.62 6.32 -2.17
C ALA A 111 -11.14 7.71 -2.58
N VAL A 112 -10.30 8.73 -2.49
CA VAL A 112 -10.59 10.10 -2.96
C VAL A 112 -10.69 10.20 -4.49
N ALA A 113 -10.17 9.21 -5.23
CA ALA A 113 -10.31 9.20 -6.68
C ALA A 113 -11.79 9.04 -7.09
N PRO A 114 -12.31 9.88 -8.02
CA PRO A 114 -13.72 9.87 -8.39
C PRO A 114 -14.28 8.51 -8.81
N THR A 115 -13.43 7.68 -9.44
CA THR A 115 -13.81 6.33 -9.88
C THR A 115 -14.08 5.39 -8.71
N LEU A 116 -13.23 5.43 -7.66
CA LEU A 116 -13.40 4.59 -6.49
C LEU A 116 -14.50 5.14 -5.55
N GLN A 117 -14.65 6.46 -5.46
CA GLN A 117 -15.78 7.06 -4.74
C GLN A 117 -17.12 6.59 -5.27
N LYS A 118 -17.30 6.52 -6.61
CA LYS A 118 -18.53 5.99 -7.22
C LYS A 118 -18.82 4.56 -6.78
N VAL A 119 -17.80 3.70 -6.72
CA VAL A 119 -17.92 2.32 -6.25
C VAL A 119 -18.38 2.29 -4.79
N ILE A 120 -17.68 3.02 -3.91
CA ILE A 120 -17.99 3.06 -2.48
C ILE A 120 -19.40 3.63 -2.22
N GLN A 121 -19.81 4.64 -2.97
CA GLN A 121 -21.11 5.27 -2.85
C GLN A 121 -22.26 4.42 -3.41
N TYR A 122 -21.96 3.51 -4.34
CA TYR A 122 -22.96 2.60 -4.91
C TYR A 122 -23.43 1.57 -3.89
N PHE A 123 -22.50 0.99 -3.12
CA PHE A 123 -22.81 -0.01 -2.13
C PHE A 123 -23.31 0.61 -0.81
N ASN A 124 -24.11 -0.15 -0.07
CA ASN A 124 -24.68 0.24 1.21
C ASN A 124 -24.36 -0.83 2.29
N PRO A 125 -23.08 -1.01 2.64
CA PRO A 125 -22.66 -2.03 3.61
C PRO A 125 -23.05 -1.61 5.03
N GLN A 126 -23.20 -2.58 5.94
CA GLN A 126 -23.35 -2.33 7.37
C GLN A 126 -22.05 -1.78 7.96
N MET A 127 -20.89 -2.24 7.46
CA MET A 127 -19.57 -1.75 7.85
C MET A 127 -18.75 -1.35 6.64
N LEU A 128 -18.16 -0.14 6.68
CA LEU A 128 -17.17 0.34 5.72
C LEU A 128 -15.88 0.69 6.45
N LEU A 129 -14.81 -0.07 6.22
CA LEU A 129 -13.50 0.12 6.83
C LEU A 129 -12.47 0.59 5.80
N GLY A 130 -11.83 1.72 6.07
CA GLY A 130 -10.64 2.18 5.34
C GLY A 130 -9.37 1.85 6.11
N LEU A 131 -8.35 1.34 5.41
CA LEU A 131 -7.01 1.13 5.97
C LEU A 131 -6.00 1.90 5.14
N THR A 132 -5.15 2.69 5.79
CA THR A 132 -4.11 3.46 5.10
C THR A 132 -2.86 3.64 5.95
N ALA A 133 -1.73 3.89 5.30
CA ALA A 133 -0.48 4.24 5.99
C ALA A 133 -0.36 5.74 6.25
N THR A 134 -1.11 6.57 5.53
CA THR A 134 -1.00 8.03 5.59
C THR A 134 -2.38 8.65 5.62
N ASP A 135 -2.60 9.50 6.61
CA ASP A 135 -3.75 10.39 6.72
C ASP A 135 -3.51 11.75 6.04
N LYS A 136 -2.23 12.12 5.89
CA LYS A 136 -1.82 13.43 5.38
C LYS A 136 -1.70 13.42 3.85
N ARG A 137 -2.82 13.56 3.19
CA ARG A 137 -2.87 14.17 1.85
C ARG A 137 -3.49 15.56 1.98
N LEU A 138 -3.27 16.39 0.95
CA LEU A 138 -3.92 17.71 0.80
C LEU A 138 -5.46 17.67 0.90
N ASP A 139 -6.04 16.46 0.97
CA ASP A 139 -7.48 16.15 0.97
C ASP A 139 -7.94 15.45 2.27
N GLU A 140 -7.38 15.78 3.43
CA GLU A 140 -7.74 15.18 4.73
C GLU A 140 -9.26 15.15 4.99
N LYS A 141 -9.98 16.17 4.52
CA LYS A 141 -11.43 16.25 4.64
C LYS A 141 -12.16 15.13 3.90
N SER A 142 -11.64 14.69 2.76
CA SER A 142 -12.32 13.71 1.90
C SER A 142 -12.28 12.30 2.45
N LEU A 143 -11.23 11.87 3.15
CA LEU A 143 -11.19 10.56 3.80
C LEU A 143 -12.16 10.47 4.99
N ALA A 144 -12.23 11.50 5.82
CA ALA A 144 -13.18 11.58 6.92
C ALA A 144 -14.64 11.64 6.42
N GLU A 145 -14.90 12.25 5.27
CA GLU A 145 -16.22 12.26 4.63
C GLU A 145 -16.65 10.88 4.13
N ILE A 146 -15.68 10.05 3.69
CA ILE A 146 -15.95 8.71 3.17
C ILE A 146 -16.05 7.68 4.30
N PHE A 147 -15.07 7.66 5.21
CA PHE A 147 -14.92 6.62 6.22
C PHE A 147 -15.33 7.06 7.65
N GLY A 148 -15.67 8.35 7.86
CA GLY A 148 -16.00 8.86 9.17
C GLY A 148 -14.76 9.09 10.05
N LYS A 149 -14.90 8.86 11.36
CA LYS A 149 -13.85 9.11 12.36
C LYS A 149 -12.74 8.05 12.30
N TYR A 150 -11.56 8.43 12.80
CA TYR A 150 -10.48 7.48 13.01
C TYR A 150 -10.86 6.48 14.11
N GLU A 151 -10.76 5.18 13.77
CA GLU A 151 -10.88 4.10 14.76
C GLU A 151 -9.53 3.85 15.43
N SER A 152 -8.43 4.02 14.71
CA SER A 152 -7.07 3.90 15.23
C SER A 152 -6.13 4.78 14.42
N ASN A 153 -5.24 5.48 15.11
CA ASN A 153 -4.18 6.27 14.49
C ASN A 153 -2.87 6.04 15.25
N LEU A 154 -1.86 5.53 14.57
CA LEU A 154 -0.52 5.35 15.09
C LEU A 154 0.47 6.02 14.13
N THR A 155 1.27 6.92 14.62
CA THR A 155 2.29 7.58 13.83
C THR A 155 3.53 6.69 13.67
N LEU A 156 4.35 6.95 12.64
CA LEU A 156 5.62 6.24 12.43
C LEU A 156 6.55 6.38 13.65
N VAL A 157 6.58 7.56 14.25
CA VAL A 157 7.43 7.84 15.44
C VAL A 157 6.96 7.03 16.65
N GLU A 158 5.66 6.96 16.87
CA GLU A 158 5.07 6.16 17.95
C GLU A 158 5.31 4.67 17.73
N ALA A 159 5.14 4.17 16.50
CA ALA A 159 5.40 2.78 16.15
C ALA A 159 6.88 2.38 16.38
N ILE A 160 7.82 3.29 16.10
CA ILE A 160 9.25 3.08 16.40
C ILE A 160 9.48 3.13 17.93
N LYS A 161 8.89 4.08 18.65
CA LYS A 161 9.05 4.19 20.11
C LYS A 161 8.47 2.99 20.87
N GLN A 162 7.47 2.32 20.29
CA GLN A 162 6.84 1.12 20.84
C GLN A 162 7.50 -0.18 20.35
N ASP A 163 8.66 -0.11 19.69
CA ASP A 163 9.39 -1.26 19.12
C ASP A 163 8.57 -2.10 18.13
N ILE A 164 7.47 -1.56 17.58
CA ILE A 164 6.67 -2.19 16.53
C ILE A 164 7.41 -2.13 15.20
N LEU A 165 8.12 -1.01 14.95
CA LEU A 165 8.93 -0.79 13.75
C LEU A 165 10.38 -0.55 14.13
N ALA A 166 11.29 -1.03 13.28
CA ALA A 166 12.72 -0.77 13.44
C ALA A 166 13.05 0.73 13.39
N PRO A 167 14.03 1.19 14.18
CA PRO A 167 14.48 2.57 14.14
C PRO A 167 15.07 2.93 12.77
N ILE A 168 14.78 4.15 12.30
CA ILE A 168 15.24 4.65 11.01
C ILE A 168 16.47 5.56 11.24
N LYS A 169 17.57 5.27 10.54
CA LYS A 169 18.71 6.16 10.40
C LYS A 169 18.72 6.74 9.00
N ALA A 170 18.43 8.03 8.87
CA ALA A 170 18.41 8.71 7.58
C ALA A 170 19.73 9.46 7.35
N PHE A 171 20.32 9.23 6.17
CA PHE A 171 21.53 9.94 5.73
C PHE A 171 21.24 10.67 4.43
N ARG A 172 21.67 11.92 4.34
CA ARG A 172 21.62 12.69 3.10
C ARG A 172 23.01 12.80 2.51
N VAL A 173 23.19 12.22 1.34
CA VAL A 173 24.41 12.34 0.55
C VAL A 173 24.29 13.57 -0.35
N LYS A 174 25.17 14.55 -0.19
CA LYS A 174 25.23 15.72 -1.08
C LYS A 174 25.82 15.29 -2.42
N SER A 175 25.18 15.69 -3.51
CA SER A 175 25.70 15.56 -4.87
C SER A 175 25.73 16.95 -5.52
N ASN A 176 26.66 17.15 -6.47
CA ASN A 176 26.80 18.40 -7.23
C ASN A 176 25.80 18.49 -8.40
N ILE A 177 24.67 17.81 -8.28
CA ILE A 177 23.63 17.84 -9.32
C ILE A 177 22.75 19.05 -9.08
N ASP A 178 22.72 19.93 -10.07
CA ASP A 178 21.80 21.05 -10.15
C ASP A 178 20.49 20.57 -10.80
N LEU A 179 19.38 20.75 -10.09
CA LEU A 179 18.04 20.45 -10.59
C LEU A 179 17.28 21.69 -11.04
N SER A 180 17.92 22.86 -11.09
CA SER A 180 17.28 24.12 -11.47
C SER A 180 16.71 24.10 -12.89
N GLU A 181 17.33 23.35 -13.79
CA GLU A 181 16.91 23.15 -15.18
C GLU A 181 15.86 22.02 -15.35
N VAL A 182 15.55 21.27 -14.30
CA VAL A 182 14.58 20.17 -14.35
C VAL A 182 13.17 20.73 -14.14
N ARG A 183 12.32 20.62 -15.15
CA ARG A 183 10.94 21.13 -15.06
C ARG A 183 10.15 20.41 -13.96
N PHE A 184 9.41 21.20 -13.21
CA PHE A 184 8.54 20.75 -12.12
C PHE A 184 7.09 21.14 -12.44
N ASN A 185 6.16 20.20 -12.32
CA ASN A 185 4.73 20.40 -12.66
C ASN A 185 3.86 20.83 -11.46
N GLY A 186 4.51 21.25 -10.35
CA GLY A 186 3.83 21.58 -9.09
C GLY A 186 3.63 20.39 -8.15
N LYS A 187 3.81 19.17 -8.64
CA LYS A 187 3.66 17.95 -7.85
C LYS A 187 4.88 17.03 -7.97
N ASP A 188 5.47 16.94 -9.15
CA ASP A 188 6.60 16.07 -9.43
C ASP A 188 7.48 16.65 -10.55
N TYR A 189 8.73 16.20 -10.64
CA TYR A 189 9.62 16.53 -11.73
C TYR A 189 9.30 15.72 -12.98
N TYR A 190 9.46 16.33 -14.16
CA TYR A 190 9.33 15.59 -15.42
C TYR A 190 10.39 14.49 -15.51
N SER A 191 9.95 13.25 -15.64
CA SER A 191 10.83 12.07 -15.62
C SER A 191 11.90 12.08 -16.71
N THR A 192 11.59 12.63 -17.89
CA THR A 192 12.53 12.76 -19.01
C THR A 192 13.67 13.74 -18.72
N ASP A 193 13.38 14.86 -18.07
CA ASP A 193 14.38 15.86 -17.72
C ASP A 193 15.21 15.37 -16.53
N LEU A 194 14.52 14.77 -15.54
CA LEU A 194 15.16 14.18 -14.38
C LEU A 194 16.14 13.06 -14.79
N GLN A 195 15.78 12.22 -15.77
CA GLN A 195 16.69 11.20 -16.28
C GLN A 195 17.96 11.77 -16.87
N LYS A 196 17.87 12.84 -17.68
CA LYS A 196 19.03 13.48 -18.30
C LYS A 196 20.00 14.09 -17.26
N THR A 197 19.45 14.69 -16.22
CA THR A 197 20.24 15.38 -15.19
C THR A 197 20.77 14.43 -14.14
N VAL A 198 20.02 13.37 -13.80
CA VAL A 198 20.31 12.46 -12.70
C VAL A 198 21.21 11.29 -13.11
N ILE A 199 21.17 10.86 -14.38
CA ILE A 199 22.00 9.76 -14.88
C ILE A 199 23.39 10.31 -15.26
N ALA A 200 24.21 10.59 -14.27
CA ALA A 200 25.60 11.03 -14.43
C ALA A 200 26.58 9.95 -13.92
N PRO A 201 27.64 9.60 -14.64
CA PRO A 201 28.60 8.57 -14.21
C PRO A 201 29.19 8.83 -12.81
N SER A 202 29.47 10.09 -12.50
CA SER A 202 29.99 10.49 -11.17
C SER A 202 29.01 10.21 -10.03
N ARG A 203 27.71 10.30 -10.28
CA ARG A 203 26.67 9.99 -9.29
C ARG A 203 26.47 8.50 -9.13
N ASP A 204 26.47 7.76 -10.21
CA ASP A 204 26.35 6.32 -10.16
C ASP A 204 27.56 5.74 -9.39
N GLN A 205 28.77 6.30 -9.58
CA GLN A 205 29.95 5.93 -8.79
C GLN A 205 29.78 6.30 -7.31
N LEU A 206 29.19 7.45 -6.98
CA LEU A 206 28.91 7.85 -5.60
C LEU A 206 28.01 6.84 -4.88
N ILE A 207 27.04 6.21 -5.59
CA ILE A 207 26.22 5.13 -5.03
C ILE A 207 27.09 3.95 -4.62
N VAL A 208 28.05 3.55 -5.46
CA VAL A 208 29.01 2.46 -5.17
C VAL A 208 29.84 2.78 -3.96
N ASP A 209 30.40 4.01 -3.91
CA ASP A 209 31.28 4.45 -2.83
C ASP A 209 30.55 4.50 -1.48
N VAL A 210 29.29 4.99 -1.47
CA VAL A 210 28.44 5.01 -0.28
C VAL A 210 28.11 3.58 0.17
N LEU A 211 27.77 2.69 -0.76
CA LEU A 211 27.48 1.29 -0.43
C LEU A 211 28.71 0.59 0.13
N LYS A 212 29.87 0.73 -0.51
CA LYS A 212 31.13 0.15 -0.01
C LYS A 212 31.46 0.67 1.39
N LYS A 213 31.39 1.98 1.59
CA LYS A 213 31.78 2.61 2.86
C LYS A 213 30.84 2.26 4.02
N TYR A 214 29.54 2.21 3.79
CA TYR A 214 28.57 2.12 4.88
C TYR A 214 27.87 0.76 4.97
N PHE A 215 27.90 -0.05 3.92
CA PHE A 215 27.08 -1.25 3.82
C PHE A 215 27.85 -2.53 3.51
N VAL A 216 29.01 -2.45 2.87
CA VAL A 216 29.86 -3.63 2.58
C VAL A 216 30.94 -3.79 3.63
N ASP A 217 31.43 -2.68 4.18
CA ASP A 217 32.48 -2.67 5.19
C ASP A 217 31.88 -2.89 6.59
N LYS A 218 32.06 -4.05 7.10
CA LYS A 218 31.81 -4.71 8.42
C LYS A 218 31.08 -3.97 9.57
N THR A 219 30.75 -2.69 9.46
CA THR A 219 30.16 -1.89 10.53
C THR A 219 28.64 -2.01 10.63
N MET A 220 27.98 -2.49 9.57
CA MET A 220 26.54 -2.81 9.60
C MET A 220 26.28 -4.12 8.89
N PRO A 221 25.77 -5.15 9.56
CA PRO A 221 25.43 -6.42 8.94
C PRO A 221 24.18 -6.27 8.08
N PHE A 222 24.35 -5.80 6.82
CA PHE A 222 23.24 -5.77 5.87
C PHE A 222 22.96 -7.16 5.34
N LYS A 223 21.70 -7.55 5.46
CA LYS A 223 21.20 -8.76 4.80
C LYS A 223 20.65 -8.47 3.40
N SER A 224 20.09 -7.28 3.18
CA SER A 224 19.53 -6.86 1.88
C SER A 224 19.36 -5.34 1.81
N GLY A 225 19.40 -4.79 0.60
CA GLY A 225 19.19 -3.38 0.32
C GLY A 225 18.32 -3.17 -0.91
N LEU A 226 17.65 -2.02 -0.99
CA LEU A 226 16.83 -1.64 -2.12
C LEU A 226 17.25 -0.25 -2.62
N ILE A 227 17.50 -0.14 -3.93
CA ILE A 227 17.88 1.12 -4.58
C ILE A 227 16.76 1.50 -5.55
N PHE A 228 16.14 2.66 -5.30
CA PHE A 228 15.16 3.22 -6.21
C PHE A 228 15.83 4.06 -7.28
N CYS A 229 15.59 3.70 -8.53
CA CYS A 229 16.15 4.38 -9.70
C CYS A 229 15.07 5.16 -10.46
N VAL A 230 15.46 6.21 -11.18
CA VAL A 230 14.54 7.09 -11.95
C VAL A 230 13.94 6.42 -13.19
N SER A 231 14.52 5.31 -13.65
CA SER A 231 13.99 4.52 -14.77
C SER A 231 14.53 3.10 -14.76
N VAL A 232 13.89 2.21 -15.52
CA VAL A 232 14.33 0.82 -15.72
C VAL A 232 15.74 0.76 -16.32
N VAL A 233 16.03 1.64 -17.29
CA VAL A 233 17.36 1.74 -17.90
C VAL A 233 18.41 2.13 -16.86
N HIS A 234 18.11 3.10 -16.02
CA HIS A 234 18.99 3.49 -14.91
C HIS A 234 19.19 2.36 -13.91
N ALA A 235 18.14 1.65 -13.53
CA ALA A 235 18.22 0.51 -12.62
C ALA A 235 19.14 -0.60 -13.18
N LYS A 236 19.04 -0.92 -14.47
CA LYS A 236 19.92 -1.89 -15.12
C LYS A 236 21.38 -1.42 -15.15
N LYS A 237 21.61 -0.12 -15.44
CA LYS A 237 22.94 0.47 -15.44
C LYS A 237 23.59 0.44 -14.05
N VAL A 238 22.86 0.85 -13.03
CA VAL A 238 23.33 0.83 -11.63
C VAL A 238 23.59 -0.61 -11.17
N ALA A 239 22.71 -1.55 -11.51
CA ALA A 239 22.91 -2.96 -11.17
C ALA A 239 24.19 -3.52 -11.79
N LYS A 240 24.46 -3.23 -13.07
CA LYS A 240 25.71 -3.62 -13.72
C LYS A 240 26.92 -3.01 -13.03
N LEU A 241 26.88 -1.71 -12.75
CA LEU A 241 27.97 -1.01 -12.06
C LEU A 241 28.27 -1.62 -10.68
N LEU A 242 27.24 -2.00 -9.93
CA LEU A 242 27.39 -2.65 -8.63
C LEU A 242 28.01 -4.04 -8.76
N GLN A 243 27.57 -4.84 -9.74
CA GLN A 243 28.12 -6.16 -10.03
C GLN A 243 29.60 -6.08 -10.45
N ASP A 244 29.96 -5.10 -11.29
CA ASP A 244 31.35 -4.82 -11.69
C ASP A 244 32.23 -4.40 -10.49
N ASN A 245 31.61 -3.96 -9.38
CA ASN A 245 32.23 -3.64 -8.11
C ASN A 245 32.04 -4.70 -7.02
N GLU A 246 31.76 -5.94 -7.41
CA GLU A 246 31.62 -7.12 -6.52
C GLU A 246 30.43 -7.03 -5.54
N ILE A 247 29.45 -6.15 -5.78
CA ILE A 247 28.23 -6.04 -4.99
C ILE A 247 27.12 -6.85 -5.67
N SER A 248 26.73 -7.95 -5.07
CA SER A 248 25.65 -8.82 -5.61
C SER A 248 24.31 -8.10 -5.59
N CYS A 249 23.71 -7.91 -6.76
CA CYS A 249 22.40 -7.26 -6.90
C CYS A 249 21.69 -7.68 -8.18
N LYS A 250 20.39 -7.32 -8.27
CA LYS A 250 19.56 -7.55 -9.47
C LYS A 250 18.65 -6.35 -9.69
N ALA A 251 18.53 -5.91 -10.93
CA ALA A 251 17.52 -4.93 -11.32
C ALA A 251 16.13 -5.59 -11.36
N VAL A 252 15.15 -4.94 -10.71
CA VAL A 252 13.75 -5.38 -10.69
C VAL A 252 12.90 -4.26 -11.29
N SER A 253 11.98 -4.60 -12.16
CA SER A 253 10.98 -3.67 -12.70
C SER A 253 9.61 -4.33 -12.66
N GLY A 254 8.55 -3.55 -12.43
CA GLY A 254 7.19 -4.01 -12.64
C GLY A 254 6.93 -4.20 -14.14
N ASN A 255 6.32 -5.30 -14.53
CA ASN A 255 5.77 -5.50 -15.87
C ASN A 255 4.36 -4.92 -15.89
#